data_46a717e23564cfe722d3b93000748a19
#
_entry.id   46a717e23564cfe722d3b93000748a19
#
_cell.length_a   1.000
_cell.length_b   1.000
_cell.length_c   1.000
_cell.angle_alpha   90.00
_cell.angle_beta   90.00
_cell.angle_gamma   90.00
#
_symmetry.space_group_name_H-M   'P 1'
#
loop_
_entity.id
_entity.type
_entity.pdbx_description
1 polymer ?
#
loop_
_entity_poly.entity_id
_entity_poly.type
_entity_poly.pdbx_seq_one_letter_code
_entity_poly.pdbx_strand_id
1 'polypeptide(L)'
;IFLFFLSLSAIIILSICFIVPSQADDINEFEINEMSTGDSALNFFSKQELNNKRFMYDDKRFVGVSKYIENSPYEGVSVEFEVNDRNLIIKAMNGKVLYDDKNFEDCYKAEKKIVNELKAIFKDSAKYNNWGISPHPGDKSGKSVGSHHQFDVNDGSGYIMVECMNWSEESGYTDNLKVSIITDEFNDFLAGVYK
;
A
#
# COMPACT_ATOMS: atom_id res chain seq x y z
N ILE A 1 -4.77 42.22 32.50
CA ILE A 1 -5.49 41.03 31.96
C ILE A 1 -4.73 40.56 30.71
N PHE A 2 -3.84 39.62 30.91
CA PHE A 2 -3.10 38.96 29.81
C PHE A 2 -3.88 37.71 29.38
N LEU A 3 -4.42 37.73 28.19
CA LEU A 3 -5.02 36.57 27.55
C LEU A 3 -3.90 35.71 26.90
N PHE A 4 -3.61 34.56 27.48
CA PHE A 4 -2.79 33.53 26.89
C PHE A 4 -3.60 32.85 25.79
N PHE A 5 -3.25 33.06 24.53
CA PHE A 5 -3.67 32.21 23.43
C PHE A 5 -2.81 30.95 23.44
N LEU A 6 -3.37 29.84 23.97
CA LEU A 6 -2.83 28.53 23.74
C LEU A 6 -3.14 28.14 22.29
N SER A 7 -2.10 28.14 21.46
CA SER A 7 -2.15 27.49 20.15
C SER A 7 -2.23 25.98 20.35
N LEU A 8 -3.43 25.44 20.15
CA LEU A 8 -3.67 24.01 20.11
C LEU A 8 -3.15 23.48 18.77
N SER A 9 -1.89 23.07 18.75
CA SER A 9 -1.34 22.30 17.63
C SER A 9 -2.07 20.98 17.59
N ALA A 10 -3.00 20.84 16.66
CA ALA A 10 -3.66 19.59 16.36
C ALA A 10 -2.61 18.62 15.79
N ILE A 11 -2.06 17.78 16.67
CA ILE A 11 -1.34 16.58 16.27
C ILE A 11 -2.42 15.69 15.65
N ILE A 12 -2.46 15.63 14.33
CA ILE A 12 -3.24 14.63 13.60
C ILE A 12 -2.56 13.30 13.90
N ILE A 13 -3.06 12.63 14.92
CA ILE A 13 -2.73 11.23 15.18
C ILE A 13 -3.38 10.48 14.03
N LEU A 14 -2.53 9.93 13.16
CA LEU A 14 -2.92 8.98 12.13
C LEU A 14 -3.42 7.72 12.87
N SER A 15 -4.65 7.77 13.35
CA SER A 15 -5.30 6.61 13.94
C SER A 15 -5.75 5.73 12.79
N ILE A 16 -4.86 4.82 12.39
CA ILE A 16 -5.27 3.64 11.64
C ILE A 16 -6.15 2.88 12.62
N CYS A 17 -7.48 3.01 12.51
CA CYS A 17 -8.42 2.18 13.26
C CYS A 17 -8.33 0.76 12.72
N PHE A 18 -7.33 0.02 13.20
CA PHE A 18 -7.39 -1.43 13.12
C PHE A 18 -8.33 -1.90 14.24
N ILE A 19 -9.54 -2.30 13.89
CA ILE A 19 -10.32 -3.19 14.74
C ILE A 19 -9.68 -4.56 14.57
N VAL A 20 -8.60 -4.82 15.31
CA VAL A 20 -7.83 -6.05 15.17
C VAL A 20 -8.29 -7.00 16.26
N PRO A 21 -8.74 -8.21 15.95
CA PRO A 21 -8.71 -9.32 16.90
C PRO A 21 -7.26 -9.50 17.39
N SER A 22 -7.05 -10.09 18.53
CA SER A 22 -5.76 -10.10 19.25
C SER A 22 -4.58 -10.75 18.50
N GLN A 23 -4.81 -11.26 17.30
CA GLN A 23 -3.84 -11.83 16.38
C GLN A 23 -4.48 -11.90 14.98
N ALA A 24 -3.91 -11.20 14.01
CA ALA A 24 -4.35 -11.31 12.62
C ALA A 24 -3.63 -12.50 11.98
N ASP A 25 -4.40 -13.45 11.50
CA ASP A 25 -3.89 -14.68 10.89
C ASP A 25 -4.13 -14.73 9.36
N ASP A 26 -4.93 -13.79 8.81
CA ASP A 26 -5.32 -13.71 7.41
C ASP A 26 -5.14 -12.27 6.88
N ILE A 27 -4.61 -12.09 5.67
CA ILE A 27 -4.47 -10.76 5.03
C ILE A 27 -5.81 -10.10 4.75
N ASN A 28 -6.90 -10.85 4.61
CA ASN A 28 -8.24 -10.32 4.38
C ASN A 28 -8.81 -9.58 5.61
N GLU A 29 -8.17 -9.69 6.77
CA GLU A 29 -8.52 -8.92 7.97
C GLU A 29 -7.97 -7.49 7.94
N PHE A 30 -7.08 -7.18 7.00
CA PHE A 30 -6.50 -5.85 6.85
C PHE A 30 -7.23 -5.03 5.80
N GLU A 31 -7.40 -3.76 6.11
CA GLU A 31 -8.12 -2.82 5.27
C GLU A 31 -7.24 -1.64 4.86
N ILE A 32 -7.38 -1.23 3.60
CA ILE A 32 -6.91 0.06 3.11
C ILE A 32 -8.14 0.84 2.67
N ASN A 33 -8.47 1.90 3.42
CA ASN A 33 -9.63 2.75 3.15
C ASN A 33 -10.95 1.95 3.02
N GLU A 34 -11.23 1.12 4.03
CA GLU A 34 -12.41 0.25 4.13
C GLU A 34 -12.50 -0.88 3.10
N MET A 35 -11.44 -1.09 2.31
CA MET A 35 -11.33 -2.18 1.34
C MET A 35 -10.46 -3.30 1.88
N SER A 36 -10.83 -4.55 1.61
CA SER A 36 -10.03 -5.74 1.88
C SER A 36 -9.78 -6.55 0.60
N THR A 37 -8.74 -7.39 0.60
CA THR A 37 -8.62 -8.44 -0.42
C THR A 37 -9.82 -9.39 -0.28
N GLY A 38 -10.32 -9.88 -1.42
CA GLY A 38 -11.57 -10.67 -1.43
C GLY A 38 -12.85 -9.84 -1.61
N ASP A 39 -12.83 -8.54 -1.35
CA ASP A 39 -13.95 -7.65 -1.64
C ASP A 39 -14.14 -7.44 -3.15
N SER A 40 -15.34 -7.04 -3.54
CA SER A 40 -15.58 -6.60 -4.91
C SER A 40 -15.23 -5.14 -5.10
N ALA A 41 -14.36 -4.83 -6.06
CA ALA A 41 -14.04 -3.45 -6.42
C ALA A 41 -15.27 -2.64 -6.85
N LEU A 42 -16.36 -3.30 -7.25
CA LEU A 42 -17.64 -2.66 -7.58
C LEU A 42 -18.29 -1.94 -6.39
N ASN A 43 -17.94 -2.30 -5.15
CA ASN A 43 -18.46 -1.67 -3.95
C ASN A 43 -17.80 -0.30 -3.68
N PHE A 44 -16.60 -0.06 -4.22
CA PHE A 44 -15.75 1.08 -3.87
C PHE A 44 -15.46 2.02 -5.03
N PHE A 45 -15.56 1.50 -6.26
CA PHE A 45 -15.26 2.25 -7.48
C PHE A 45 -16.51 2.35 -8.36
N SER A 46 -16.76 3.55 -8.87
CA SER A 46 -17.79 3.75 -9.89
C SER A 46 -17.44 3.04 -11.19
N LYS A 47 -18.42 2.72 -12.01
CA LYS A 47 -18.20 2.14 -13.36
C LYS A 47 -17.30 3.02 -14.23
N GLN A 48 -17.35 4.34 -14.05
CA GLN A 48 -16.53 5.28 -14.77
C GLN A 48 -15.06 5.16 -14.35
N GLU A 49 -14.76 5.07 -13.04
CA GLU A 49 -13.42 4.87 -12.53
C GLU A 49 -12.84 3.54 -12.99
N LEU A 50 -13.64 2.46 -12.88
CA LEU A 50 -13.25 1.12 -13.33
C LEU A 50 -12.94 1.05 -14.83
N ASN A 51 -13.49 1.92 -15.66
CA ASN A 51 -13.25 1.95 -17.11
C ASN A 51 -12.12 2.91 -17.51
N ASN A 52 -12.03 4.08 -16.87
CA ASN A 52 -11.18 5.18 -17.35
C ASN A 52 -9.79 5.23 -16.71
N LYS A 53 -9.58 4.56 -15.57
CA LYS A 53 -8.32 4.62 -14.81
C LYS A 53 -7.60 3.27 -14.75
N ARG A 54 -7.77 2.47 -15.78
CA ARG A 54 -7.14 1.14 -15.87
C ARG A 54 -5.69 1.24 -16.31
N PHE A 55 -4.82 0.52 -15.62
CA PHE A 55 -3.54 0.11 -16.16
C PHE A 55 -3.54 -1.42 -16.28
N MET A 56 -2.99 -1.93 -17.36
CA MET A 56 -3.04 -3.35 -17.70
C MET A 56 -1.64 -3.93 -17.64
N TYR A 57 -1.50 -5.08 -17.00
CA TYR A 57 -0.25 -5.82 -17.02
C TYR A 57 -0.02 -6.45 -18.41
N ASP A 58 1.24 -6.70 -18.77
CA ASP A 58 1.63 -7.11 -20.12
C ASP A 58 0.95 -8.39 -20.61
N ASP A 59 0.72 -9.36 -19.72
CA ASP A 59 0.02 -10.61 -20.05
C ASP A 59 -1.50 -10.47 -20.10
N LYS A 60 -2.04 -9.29 -19.73
CA LYS A 60 -3.47 -8.95 -19.74
C LYS A 60 -4.36 -9.82 -18.84
N ARG A 61 -3.80 -10.56 -17.90
CA ARG A 61 -4.56 -11.35 -16.93
C ARG A 61 -5.15 -10.45 -15.85
N PHE A 62 -4.34 -9.55 -15.31
CA PHE A 62 -4.74 -8.59 -14.29
C PHE A 62 -4.82 -7.17 -14.82
N VAL A 63 -5.64 -6.40 -14.15
CA VAL A 63 -5.81 -4.97 -14.36
C VAL A 63 -5.83 -4.26 -13.02
N GLY A 64 -5.17 -3.11 -12.95
CA GLY A 64 -5.23 -2.21 -11.81
C GLY A 64 -6.09 -0.98 -12.10
N VAL A 65 -6.72 -0.46 -11.05
CA VAL A 65 -7.47 0.80 -11.06
C VAL A 65 -7.04 1.63 -9.88
N SER A 66 -6.77 2.91 -10.10
CA SER A 66 -6.36 3.83 -9.04
C SER A 66 -7.26 5.06 -8.96
N LYS A 67 -7.39 5.62 -7.75
CA LYS A 67 -8.04 6.91 -7.53
C LYS A 67 -7.36 7.68 -6.40
N TYR A 68 -7.47 9.01 -6.46
CA TYR A 68 -7.18 9.87 -5.31
C TYR A 68 -8.37 9.85 -4.34
N ILE A 69 -8.07 9.95 -3.06
CA ILE A 69 -9.08 9.96 -2.00
C ILE A 69 -8.88 11.22 -1.13
N GLU A 70 -9.92 12.01 -1.02
CA GLU A 70 -9.94 13.14 -0.11
C GLU A 70 -10.29 12.69 1.32
N ASN A 71 -9.72 13.35 2.32
CA ASN A 71 -9.99 13.11 3.74
C ASN A 71 -9.68 11.68 4.21
N SER A 72 -8.75 11.00 3.57
CA SER A 72 -8.20 9.69 3.94
C SER A 72 -6.76 9.84 4.44
N PRO A 73 -6.26 8.90 5.27
CA PRO A 73 -4.83 8.81 5.56
C PRO A 73 -3.99 8.53 4.30
N TYR A 74 -4.59 7.97 3.25
CA TYR A 74 -3.98 7.74 1.96
C TYR A 74 -4.48 8.75 0.93
N GLU A 75 -3.56 9.43 0.25
CA GLU A 75 -3.89 10.37 -0.83
C GLU A 75 -4.28 9.65 -2.12
N GLY A 76 -3.83 8.42 -2.28
CA GLY A 76 -4.19 7.57 -3.40
C GLY A 76 -4.34 6.11 -3.00
N VAL A 77 -5.27 5.43 -3.64
CA VAL A 77 -5.42 3.98 -3.52
C VAL A 77 -5.44 3.35 -4.90
N SER A 78 -4.96 2.12 -4.99
CA SER A 78 -5.17 1.25 -6.16
C SER A 78 -5.60 -0.13 -5.73
N VAL A 79 -6.33 -0.79 -6.61
CA VAL A 79 -6.74 -2.19 -6.46
C VAL A 79 -6.45 -2.94 -7.75
N GLU A 80 -6.10 -4.21 -7.62
CA GLU A 80 -5.81 -5.12 -8.71
C GLU A 80 -6.78 -6.31 -8.68
N PHE A 81 -7.32 -6.67 -9.84
CA PHE A 81 -8.25 -7.79 -10.02
C PHE A 81 -8.09 -8.44 -11.39
N GLU A 82 -8.61 -9.65 -11.57
CA GLU A 82 -8.56 -10.33 -12.87
C GLU A 82 -9.50 -9.67 -13.89
N VAL A 83 -9.02 -9.53 -15.14
CA VAL A 83 -9.76 -8.88 -16.23
C VAL A 83 -11.09 -9.58 -16.53
N ASN A 84 -11.12 -10.91 -16.41
CA ASN A 84 -12.28 -11.72 -16.75
C ASN A 84 -13.18 -12.05 -15.55
N ASP A 85 -12.84 -11.56 -14.34
CA ASP A 85 -13.69 -11.73 -13.18
C ASP A 85 -14.89 -10.77 -13.24
N ARG A 86 -16.11 -11.31 -13.28
CA ARG A 86 -17.35 -10.50 -13.31
C ARG A 86 -17.61 -9.77 -12.00
N ASN A 87 -17.08 -10.29 -10.91
CA ASN A 87 -17.25 -9.72 -9.58
C ASN A 87 -16.13 -8.72 -9.25
N LEU A 88 -15.08 -8.65 -10.07
CA LEU A 88 -13.91 -7.79 -9.87
C LEU A 88 -13.33 -7.93 -8.45
N ILE A 89 -13.08 -9.18 -8.03
CA ILE A 89 -12.57 -9.47 -6.68
C ILE A 89 -11.15 -8.94 -6.55
N ILE A 90 -10.93 -8.12 -5.52
CA ILE A 90 -9.64 -7.50 -5.23
C ILE A 90 -8.63 -8.59 -4.82
N LYS A 91 -7.53 -8.67 -5.55
CA LYS A 91 -6.42 -9.60 -5.33
C LYS A 91 -5.18 -8.92 -4.77
N ALA A 92 -5.07 -7.63 -5.00
CA ALA A 92 -4.08 -6.78 -4.34
C ALA A 92 -4.63 -5.38 -4.21
N MET A 93 -4.10 -4.63 -3.24
CA MET A 93 -4.43 -3.23 -3.06
C MET A 93 -3.26 -2.46 -2.46
N ASN A 94 -3.22 -1.17 -2.76
CA ASN A 94 -2.18 -0.28 -2.28
C ASN A 94 -2.78 1.02 -1.77
N GLY A 95 -2.29 1.48 -0.63
CA GLY A 95 -2.49 2.84 -0.14
C GLY A 95 -1.20 3.64 -0.25
N LYS A 96 -1.28 4.88 -0.74
CA LYS A 96 -0.12 5.76 -0.94
C LYS A 96 -0.29 7.08 -0.22
N VAL A 97 0.78 7.51 0.45
CA VAL A 97 0.97 8.88 0.95
C VAL A 97 2.10 9.49 0.15
N LEU A 98 1.85 10.67 -0.46
CA LEU A 98 2.83 11.32 -1.31
C LEU A 98 3.79 12.17 -0.47
N TYR A 99 5.06 12.16 -0.82
CA TYR A 99 6.09 13.03 -0.27
C TYR A 99 6.66 13.86 -1.41
N ASP A 100 6.69 15.16 -1.21
CA ASP A 100 7.46 16.03 -2.09
C ASP A 100 8.95 15.99 -1.66
N ASP A 101 9.83 16.41 -2.52
CA ASP A 101 11.30 16.32 -2.39
C ASP A 101 11.85 16.88 -1.07
N LYS A 102 11.04 17.57 -0.29
CA LYS A 102 11.51 18.35 0.87
C LYS A 102 11.54 17.57 2.17
N ASN A 103 10.80 16.47 2.28
CA ASN A 103 10.60 15.75 3.54
C ASN A 103 10.64 14.22 3.40
N PHE A 104 11.43 13.69 2.47
CA PHE A 104 11.51 12.24 2.28
C PHE A 104 11.97 11.47 3.53
N GLU A 105 12.75 12.09 4.41
CA GLU A 105 13.09 11.54 5.73
C GLU A 105 11.85 11.27 6.61
N ASP A 106 10.75 11.99 6.40
CA ASP A 106 9.50 11.75 7.11
C ASP A 106 8.78 10.49 6.60
N CYS A 107 9.03 10.09 5.34
CA CYS A 107 8.61 8.80 4.82
C CYS A 107 9.19 7.65 5.66
N TYR A 108 10.50 7.64 5.87
CA TYR A 108 11.16 6.60 6.68
C TYR A 108 10.69 6.57 8.13
N LYS A 109 10.34 7.72 8.71
CA LYS A 109 9.76 7.78 10.06
C LYS A 109 8.37 7.15 10.10
N ALA A 110 7.54 7.46 9.11
CA ALA A 110 6.20 6.89 8.98
C ALA A 110 6.26 5.38 8.70
N GLU A 111 7.13 4.94 7.78
CA GLU A 111 7.41 3.53 7.49
C GLU A 111 7.78 2.77 8.75
N LYS A 112 8.76 3.26 9.50
CA LYS A 112 9.20 2.64 10.75
C LYS A 112 8.07 2.50 11.77
N LYS A 113 7.19 3.50 11.86
CA LYS A 113 6.03 3.46 12.75
C LYS A 113 5.09 2.34 12.34
N ILE A 114 4.68 2.28 11.06
CA ILE A 114 3.79 1.25 10.52
C ILE A 114 4.40 -0.15 10.70
N VAL A 115 5.69 -0.33 10.38
CA VAL A 115 6.39 -1.59 10.54
C VAL A 115 6.36 -2.07 12.00
N ASN A 116 6.55 -1.17 12.98
CA ASN A 116 6.48 -1.53 14.39
C ASN A 116 5.06 -1.91 14.82
N GLU A 117 4.04 -1.24 14.30
CA GLU A 117 2.63 -1.57 14.55
C GLU A 117 2.30 -2.95 13.98
N LEU A 118 2.68 -3.23 12.73
CA LEU A 118 2.48 -4.54 12.10
C LEU A 118 3.22 -5.66 12.84
N LYS A 119 4.45 -5.42 13.33
CA LYS A 119 5.17 -6.39 14.18
C LYS A 119 4.42 -6.70 15.46
N ALA A 120 3.78 -5.70 16.07
CA ALA A 120 2.99 -5.90 17.28
C ALA A 120 1.68 -6.66 17.02
N ILE A 121 1.10 -6.49 15.84
CA ILE A 121 -0.13 -7.17 15.40
C ILE A 121 0.16 -8.62 15.06
N PHE A 122 1.11 -8.86 14.17
CA PHE A 122 1.40 -10.21 13.66
C PHE A 122 2.10 -11.11 14.67
N LYS A 123 2.99 -10.55 15.51
CA LYS A 123 3.81 -11.36 16.43
C LYS A 123 4.44 -12.57 15.72
N ASP A 124 3.87 -13.76 15.95
CA ASP A 124 4.34 -15.03 15.40
C ASP A 124 3.51 -15.50 14.18
N SER A 125 2.44 -14.77 13.79
CA SER A 125 1.57 -15.16 12.67
C SER A 125 2.09 -14.75 11.29
N ALA A 126 3.15 -13.95 11.23
CA ALA A 126 3.79 -13.62 9.97
C ALA A 126 5.32 -13.64 10.08
N LYS A 127 5.98 -14.04 9.00
CA LYS A 127 7.42 -13.93 8.86
C LYS A 127 7.78 -12.53 8.36
N TYR A 128 8.53 -11.79 9.17
CA TYR A 128 9.02 -10.47 8.80
C TYR A 128 10.35 -10.55 8.04
N ASN A 129 10.41 -9.87 6.90
CA ASN A 129 11.61 -9.68 6.10
C ASN A 129 11.89 -8.18 5.93
N ASN A 130 13.17 -7.80 6.09
CA ASN A 130 13.64 -6.45 5.79
C ASN A 130 14.66 -6.56 4.65
N TRP A 131 14.29 -6.04 3.49
CA TRP A 131 15.15 -6.09 2.30
C TRP A 131 16.10 -4.88 2.23
N GLY A 132 15.96 -3.92 3.16
CA GLY A 132 16.75 -2.70 3.18
C GLY A 132 16.41 -1.76 2.02
N ILE A 133 17.35 -0.85 1.72
CA ILE A 133 17.23 0.08 0.62
C ILE A 133 17.92 -0.52 -0.62
N SER A 134 17.19 -0.57 -1.73
CA SER A 134 17.68 -1.11 -3.00
C SER A 134 17.19 -0.29 -4.20
N PRO A 135 17.91 -0.32 -5.34
CA PRO A 135 17.42 0.28 -6.58
C PRO A 135 16.10 -0.37 -7.03
N HIS A 136 15.19 0.46 -7.55
CA HIS A 136 13.92 -0.02 -8.08
C HIS A 136 14.15 -0.74 -9.43
N PRO A 137 13.72 -2.01 -9.58
CA PRO A 137 14.03 -2.81 -10.78
C PRO A 137 13.42 -2.26 -12.07
N GLY A 138 12.33 -1.50 -11.98
CA GLY A 138 11.68 -0.86 -13.13
C GLY A 138 12.33 0.44 -13.57
N ASP A 139 13.23 1.04 -12.78
CA ASP A 139 13.98 2.23 -13.17
C ASP A 139 15.35 1.84 -13.72
N LYS A 140 15.46 1.84 -15.05
CA LYS A 140 16.70 1.50 -15.75
C LYS A 140 17.86 2.48 -15.50
N SER A 141 17.57 3.69 -14.99
CA SER A 141 18.62 4.64 -14.60
C SER A 141 19.36 4.21 -13.34
N GLY A 142 18.72 3.35 -12.49
CA GLY A 142 19.23 2.91 -11.21
C GLY A 142 19.21 3.99 -10.11
N LYS A 143 18.60 5.15 -10.38
CA LYS A 143 18.57 6.28 -9.44
C LYS A 143 17.38 6.24 -8.48
N SER A 144 16.28 5.60 -8.88
CA SER A 144 15.15 5.38 -7.99
C SER A 144 15.50 4.28 -6.99
N VAL A 145 15.28 4.55 -5.71
CA VAL A 145 15.56 3.60 -4.63
C VAL A 145 14.33 3.44 -3.72
N GLY A 146 14.18 2.27 -3.14
CA GLY A 146 13.14 2.00 -2.16
C GLY A 146 13.65 1.23 -0.97
N SER A 147 13.07 1.50 0.20
CA SER A 147 13.16 0.60 1.35
C SER A 147 11.97 -0.35 1.32
N HIS A 148 12.18 -1.60 1.75
CA HIS A 148 11.15 -2.63 1.63
C HIS A 148 11.08 -3.47 2.90
N HIS A 149 9.89 -3.51 3.50
CA HIS A 149 9.55 -4.31 4.67
C HIS A 149 8.35 -5.20 4.36
N GLN A 150 8.51 -6.50 4.46
CA GLN A 150 7.49 -7.49 4.10
C GLN A 150 7.12 -8.38 5.28
N PHE A 151 5.84 -8.68 5.40
CA PHE A 151 5.25 -9.58 6.37
C PHE A 151 4.51 -10.69 5.61
N ASP A 152 5.14 -11.85 5.47
CA ASP A 152 4.52 -13.04 4.87
C ASP A 152 3.62 -13.70 5.90
N VAL A 153 2.32 -13.76 5.65
CA VAL A 153 1.37 -14.36 6.59
C VAL A 153 1.48 -15.89 6.53
N ASN A 154 1.54 -16.51 7.71
CA ASN A 154 1.90 -17.93 7.82
C ASN A 154 0.86 -18.89 7.26
N ASP A 155 -0.39 -18.46 7.06
CA ASP A 155 -1.46 -19.27 6.46
C ASP A 155 -1.35 -19.39 4.94
N GLY A 156 -0.43 -18.63 4.31
CA GLY A 156 -0.26 -18.61 2.86
C GLY A 156 -1.33 -17.80 2.13
N SER A 157 -2.04 -16.90 2.81
CA SER A 157 -3.02 -16.00 2.17
C SER A 157 -2.35 -14.91 1.35
N GLY A 158 -1.11 -14.55 1.70
CA GLY A 158 -0.32 -13.52 1.02
C GLY A 158 0.64 -12.77 1.95
N TYR A 159 0.88 -11.50 1.63
CA TYR A 159 1.77 -10.67 2.42
C TYR A 159 1.34 -9.20 2.46
N ILE A 160 1.84 -8.49 3.47
CA ILE A 160 1.77 -7.03 3.56
C ILE A 160 3.16 -6.46 3.33
N MET A 161 3.28 -5.43 2.50
CA MET A 161 4.52 -4.73 2.24
C MET A 161 4.39 -3.25 2.57
N VAL A 162 5.41 -2.70 3.23
CA VAL A 162 5.54 -1.27 3.52
C VAL A 162 6.82 -0.79 2.87
N GLU A 163 6.70 0.27 2.06
CA GLU A 163 7.79 0.78 1.23
C GLU A 163 7.85 2.29 1.26
N CYS A 164 9.04 2.85 1.39
CA CYS A 164 9.31 4.23 1.02
C CYS A 164 10.04 4.26 -0.33
N MET A 165 9.42 4.88 -1.33
CA MET A 165 9.95 4.99 -2.69
C MET A 165 10.44 6.40 -2.95
N ASN A 166 11.76 6.54 -3.16
CA ASN A 166 12.41 7.77 -3.63
C ASN A 166 12.64 7.62 -5.14
N TRP A 167 11.82 8.28 -5.90
CA TRP A 167 11.83 8.19 -7.35
C TRP A 167 12.80 9.20 -7.96
N SER A 168 13.51 8.81 -8.99
CA SER A 168 14.31 9.74 -9.78
C SER A 168 13.41 10.73 -10.53
N GLU A 169 13.86 11.96 -10.73
CA GLU A 169 13.15 12.96 -11.56
C GLU A 169 12.81 12.42 -12.95
N GLU A 170 13.71 11.60 -13.52
CA GLU A 170 13.56 11.00 -14.85
C GLU A 170 12.40 9.99 -14.91
N SER A 171 12.03 9.39 -13.78
CA SER A 171 10.92 8.43 -13.72
C SER A 171 9.56 9.08 -13.90
N GLY A 172 9.44 10.37 -13.58
CA GLY A 172 8.18 11.12 -13.58
C GLY A 172 7.18 10.70 -12.49
N TYR A 173 7.60 9.86 -11.54
CA TYR A 173 6.80 9.48 -10.38
C TYR A 173 7.09 10.39 -9.19
N THR A 174 6.13 10.48 -8.27
CA THR A 174 6.27 11.20 -7.00
C THR A 174 6.71 10.27 -5.89
N ASP A 175 7.63 10.72 -5.06
CA ASP A 175 8.06 10.04 -3.85
C ASP A 175 6.88 9.70 -2.97
N ASN A 176 6.88 8.49 -2.40
CA ASN A 176 5.72 8.03 -1.65
C ASN A 176 6.07 6.97 -0.60
N LEU A 177 5.27 6.96 0.46
CA LEU A 177 5.06 5.79 1.31
C LEU A 177 3.96 4.95 0.67
N LYS A 178 4.19 3.67 0.52
CA LYS A 178 3.21 2.72 0.00
C LYS A 178 3.02 1.58 1.00
N VAL A 179 1.77 1.27 1.30
CA VAL A 179 1.37 0.05 2.01
C VAL A 179 0.61 -0.80 1.01
N SER A 180 1.05 -2.04 0.84
CA SER A 180 0.44 -3.00 -0.09
C SER A 180 -0.07 -4.22 0.67
N ILE A 181 -1.22 -4.72 0.30
CA ILE A 181 -1.77 -6.01 0.71
C ILE A 181 -1.92 -6.84 -0.55
N ILE A 182 -1.26 -8.00 -0.60
CA ILE A 182 -1.06 -8.77 -1.83
C ILE A 182 -1.36 -10.24 -1.55
N THR A 183 -2.32 -10.82 -2.28
CA THR A 183 -2.61 -12.25 -2.19
C THR A 183 -1.50 -13.08 -2.85
N ASP A 184 -1.30 -14.32 -2.40
CA ASP A 184 -0.35 -15.25 -3.03
C ASP A 184 -0.66 -15.47 -4.51
N GLU A 185 -1.93 -15.50 -4.89
CA GLU A 185 -2.33 -15.63 -6.30
C GLU A 185 -1.78 -14.49 -7.16
N PHE A 186 -1.89 -13.23 -6.68
CA PHE A 186 -1.36 -12.08 -7.42
C PHE A 186 0.17 -12.01 -7.36
N ASN A 187 0.78 -12.44 -6.25
CA ASN A 187 2.24 -12.56 -6.13
C ASN A 187 2.82 -13.57 -7.14
N ASP A 188 2.21 -14.73 -7.29
CA ASP A 188 2.62 -15.76 -8.27
C ASP A 188 2.52 -15.24 -9.69
N PHE A 189 1.48 -14.45 -9.98
CA PHE A 189 1.36 -13.76 -11.25
C PHE A 189 2.52 -12.78 -11.48
N LEU A 190 2.82 -11.90 -10.52
CA LEU A 190 3.93 -10.94 -10.63
C LEU A 190 5.28 -11.64 -10.83
N ALA A 191 5.53 -12.73 -10.11
CA ALA A 191 6.73 -13.55 -10.26
C ALA A 191 6.86 -14.19 -11.65
N GLY A 192 5.75 -14.38 -12.36
CA GLY A 192 5.73 -14.84 -13.74
C GLY A 192 6.01 -13.74 -14.78
N VAL A 193 5.55 -12.53 -14.54
CA VAL A 193 5.67 -11.38 -15.46
C VAL A 193 7.06 -10.74 -15.43
N TYR A 194 7.71 -10.71 -14.28
CA TYR A 194 9.00 -10.04 -14.07
C TYR A 194 10.22 -10.98 -14.08
N LYS A 195 10.12 -12.11 -14.76
CA LYS A 195 11.23 -13.08 -14.96
C LYS A 195 12.15 -12.68 -16.10
#